data_e5e571448e5a4f83a85247ff65c59e87
#
_entry.id   e5e571448e5a4f83a85247ff65c59e87
#
_cell.length_a   1.000
_cell.length_b   1.000
_cell.length_c   1.000
_cell.angle_alpha   90.00
_cell.angle_beta   90.00
_cell.angle_gamma   90.00
#
_symmetry.space_group_name_H-M   'P 1'
#
loop_
_entity.id
_entity.type
_entity.pdbx_description
1 polymer ?
#
loop_
_entity_poly.entity_id
_entity_poly.type
_entity_poly.pdbx_seq_one_letter_code
_entity_poly.pdbx_strand_id
1 'polypeptide(L)'
;MTLKYYYSLILSLLATLSVSSQQVVVTELPTQRLLPVAHIHRILQDSEGYMWYATEGGGLCRDNGYQINVFRSDLNTPHLLSSNDITCLAEDNGHHLWFGTKRGLYRLDKANYQINEI
;
A
#
# COMPACT_ATOMS: atom_id res chain seq x y z
N MET A 1 14.62 -49.12 -26.89
CA MET A 1 13.22 -48.84 -27.19
C MET A 1 12.44 -48.31 -25.98
N THR A 2 12.67 -48.81 -24.81
CA THR A 2 11.97 -48.36 -23.58
C THR A 2 12.37 -46.96 -23.14
N LEU A 3 13.57 -46.46 -23.42
CA LEU A 3 14.04 -45.15 -23.06
C LEU A 3 13.27 -43.99 -23.72
N LYS A 4 12.80 -44.14 -24.97
CA LYS A 4 12.03 -43.10 -25.63
C LYS A 4 10.68 -42.82 -24.97
N TYR A 5 10.05 -43.86 -24.42
CA TYR A 5 8.77 -43.72 -23.74
C TYR A 5 8.90 -43.03 -22.36
N TYR A 6 10.02 -43.28 -21.67
CA TYR A 6 10.30 -42.64 -20.39
C TYR A 6 10.56 -41.16 -20.54
N TYR A 7 11.27 -40.69 -21.56
CA TYR A 7 11.52 -39.29 -21.81
C TYR A 7 10.24 -38.54 -22.16
N SER A 8 9.35 -39.16 -22.94
CA SER A 8 8.06 -38.60 -23.30
C SER A 8 7.15 -38.42 -22.07
N LEU A 9 7.13 -39.40 -21.18
CA LEU A 9 6.37 -39.34 -19.92
C LEU A 9 6.91 -38.27 -18.97
N ILE A 10 8.21 -38.12 -18.82
CA ILE A 10 8.84 -37.11 -17.99
C ILE A 10 8.57 -35.71 -18.54
N LEU A 11 8.62 -35.51 -19.85
CA LEU A 11 8.30 -34.25 -20.51
C LEU A 11 6.84 -33.84 -20.31
N SER A 12 5.91 -34.77 -20.41
CA SER A 12 4.49 -34.48 -20.19
C SER A 12 4.19 -34.17 -18.71
N LEU A 13 4.89 -34.81 -17.78
CA LEU A 13 4.78 -34.56 -16.36
C LEU A 13 5.32 -33.16 -15.98
N LEU A 14 6.46 -32.77 -16.57
CA LEU A 14 7.03 -31.44 -16.39
C LEU A 14 6.13 -30.33 -16.97
N ALA A 15 5.49 -30.59 -18.11
CA ALA A 15 4.55 -29.65 -18.71
C ALA A 15 3.30 -29.43 -17.85
N THR A 16 2.77 -30.48 -17.23
CA THR A 16 1.62 -30.38 -16.32
C THR A 16 1.98 -29.64 -15.04
N LEU A 17 3.18 -29.80 -14.50
CA LEU A 17 3.64 -29.05 -13.33
C LEU A 17 3.80 -27.56 -13.62
N SER A 18 4.29 -27.18 -14.80
CA SER A 18 4.44 -25.79 -15.17
C SER A 18 3.10 -25.07 -15.38
N VAL A 19 2.07 -25.77 -15.84
CA VAL A 19 0.72 -25.21 -16.03
C VAL A 19 0.06 -24.98 -14.67
N SER A 20 0.24 -25.85 -13.68
CA SER A 20 -0.34 -25.69 -12.34
C SER A 20 0.26 -24.52 -11.57
N SER A 21 1.53 -24.14 -11.84
CA SER A 21 2.16 -22.99 -11.18
C SER A 21 1.67 -21.63 -11.70
N GLN A 22 0.93 -21.60 -12.80
CA GLN A 22 0.39 -20.37 -13.40
C GLN A 22 -1.06 -20.06 -13.00
N GLN A 23 -1.63 -20.80 -12.08
CA GLN A 23 -2.96 -20.48 -11.56
C GLN A 23 -2.89 -19.20 -10.72
N VAL A 24 -3.41 -18.13 -11.30
CA VAL A 24 -3.59 -16.88 -10.58
C VAL A 24 -4.79 -17.05 -9.67
N VAL A 25 -4.55 -17.16 -8.38
CA VAL A 25 -5.62 -17.13 -7.39
C VAL A 25 -6.04 -15.68 -7.24
N VAL A 26 -7.19 -15.32 -7.81
CA VAL A 26 -7.81 -14.02 -7.55
C VAL A 26 -8.39 -14.07 -6.15
N THR A 27 -7.65 -13.58 -5.18
CA THR A 27 -8.15 -13.37 -3.82
C THR A 27 -8.89 -12.05 -3.79
N GLU A 28 -10.13 -12.06 -3.31
CA GLU A 28 -10.84 -10.83 -3.01
C GLU A 28 -10.04 -10.02 -1.98
N LEU A 29 -9.90 -8.71 -2.24
CA LEU A 29 -9.25 -7.82 -1.28
C LEU A 29 -10.06 -7.77 0.00
N PRO A 30 -9.42 -7.96 1.17
CA PRO A 30 -10.11 -7.79 2.44
C PRO A 30 -10.69 -6.39 2.55
N THR A 31 -11.86 -6.25 3.19
CA THR A 31 -12.50 -4.94 3.39
C THR A 31 -11.60 -3.94 4.13
N GLN A 32 -10.66 -4.42 4.94
CA GLN A 32 -9.69 -3.58 5.64
C GLN A 32 -8.66 -2.91 4.71
N ARG A 33 -8.59 -3.32 3.45
CA ARG A 33 -7.69 -2.74 2.44
C ARG A 33 -8.41 -1.78 1.49
N LEU A 34 -9.65 -1.45 1.77
CA LEU A 34 -10.36 -0.47 0.97
C LEU A 34 -9.95 0.95 1.39
N LEU A 35 -9.59 1.76 0.41
CA LEU A 35 -9.35 3.18 0.63
C LEU A 35 -10.67 3.91 0.89
N PRO A 36 -10.68 4.90 1.81
CA PRO A 36 -11.91 5.59 2.19
C PRO A 36 -12.48 6.52 1.12
N VAL A 37 -11.75 6.72 0.01
CA VAL A 37 -12.13 7.67 -1.05
C VAL A 37 -11.83 7.10 -2.44
N ALA A 38 -12.47 7.68 -3.45
CA ALA A 38 -12.28 7.29 -4.84
C ALA A 38 -11.07 7.99 -5.52
N HIS A 39 -10.63 9.14 -5.00
CA HIS A 39 -9.58 9.95 -5.62
C HIS A 39 -8.29 9.92 -4.81
N ILE A 40 -7.21 9.56 -5.50
CA ILE A 40 -5.84 9.54 -4.95
C ILE A 40 -5.03 10.58 -5.72
N HIS A 41 -4.44 11.54 -5.01
CA HIS A 41 -3.60 12.56 -5.61
C HIS A 41 -2.16 12.07 -5.83
N ARG A 42 -1.62 11.31 -4.88
CA ARG A 42 -0.23 10.82 -4.94
C ARG A 42 -0.12 9.46 -4.28
N ILE A 43 0.83 8.67 -4.79
CA ILE A 43 1.20 7.36 -4.25
C ILE A 43 2.71 7.38 -4.06
N LEU A 44 3.16 6.88 -2.89
CA LEU A 44 4.58 6.77 -2.57
C LEU A 44 4.83 5.43 -1.90
N GLN A 45 5.84 4.70 -2.39
CA GLN A 45 6.37 3.55 -1.67
C GLN A 45 7.55 4.01 -0.84
N ASP A 46 7.50 3.76 0.49
CA ASP A 46 8.59 4.18 1.35
C ASP A 46 9.76 3.19 1.33
N SER A 47 10.84 3.53 2.02
CA SER A 47 12.07 2.72 2.08
C SER A 47 11.87 1.37 2.74
N GLU A 48 10.80 1.19 3.51
CA GLU A 48 10.45 -0.07 4.18
C GLU A 48 9.49 -0.92 3.34
N GLY A 49 9.05 -0.42 2.18
CA GLY A 49 8.16 -1.12 1.26
C GLY A 49 6.67 -0.85 1.47
N TYR A 50 6.30 -0.01 2.44
CA TYR A 50 4.90 0.36 2.66
C TYR A 50 4.44 1.36 1.61
N MET A 51 3.17 1.24 1.22
CA MET A 51 2.55 2.16 0.28
C MET A 51 1.80 3.26 1.04
N TRP A 52 1.99 4.50 0.60
CA TRP A 52 1.30 5.66 1.15
C TRP A 52 0.46 6.30 0.08
N TYR A 53 -0.73 6.70 0.45
CA TYR A 53 -1.69 7.32 -0.46
C TYR A 53 -2.11 8.69 0.08
N ALA A 54 -1.91 9.71 -0.74
CA ALA A 54 -2.46 11.04 -0.51
C ALA A 54 -3.83 11.09 -1.15
N THR A 55 -4.89 11.22 -0.34
CA THR A 55 -6.27 11.14 -0.81
C THR A 55 -6.97 12.48 -0.77
N GLU A 56 -7.99 12.62 -1.60
CA GLU A 56 -8.88 13.77 -1.58
C GLU A 56 -9.94 13.59 -0.51
N GLY A 57 -9.77 14.29 0.62
CA GLY A 57 -10.72 14.29 1.72
C GLY A 57 -10.71 13.08 2.64
N GLY A 58 -9.97 12.03 2.31
CA GLY A 58 -9.87 10.82 3.13
C GLY A 58 -8.67 10.75 4.04
N GLY A 59 -7.80 11.76 4.01
CA GLY A 59 -6.58 11.78 4.80
C GLY A 59 -5.41 11.07 4.16
N LEU A 60 -4.40 10.80 4.98
CA LEU A 60 -3.19 10.07 4.61
C LEU A 60 -3.41 8.59 4.92
N CYS A 61 -3.19 7.72 3.95
CA CYS A 61 -3.38 6.28 4.11
C CYS A 61 -2.08 5.54 3.96
N ARG A 62 -1.84 4.55 4.82
CA ARG A 62 -0.69 3.65 4.78
C ARG A 62 -1.18 2.22 4.59
N ASP A 63 -0.66 1.54 3.56
CA ASP A 63 -0.97 0.15 3.25
C ASP A 63 0.26 -0.72 3.56
N ASN A 64 0.11 -1.66 4.50
CA ASN A 64 1.14 -2.61 4.86
C ASN A 64 1.00 -3.97 4.16
N GLY A 65 0.07 -4.08 3.21
CA GLY A 65 -0.24 -5.33 2.51
C GLY A 65 -1.37 -6.14 3.15
N TYR A 66 -1.73 -5.85 4.39
CA TYR A 66 -2.78 -6.56 5.13
C TYR A 66 -3.96 -5.66 5.48
N GLN A 67 -3.67 -4.42 5.86
CA GLN A 67 -4.68 -3.43 6.24
C GLN A 67 -4.21 -2.05 5.85
N ILE A 68 -5.16 -1.12 5.81
CA ILE A 68 -4.90 0.29 5.55
C ILE A 68 -5.13 1.06 6.84
N ASN A 69 -4.09 1.76 7.30
CA ASN A 69 -4.19 2.71 8.40
C ASN A 69 -4.49 4.09 7.84
N VAL A 70 -5.46 4.77 8.42
CA VAL A 70 -5.90 6.09 7.95
C VAL A 70 -5.57 7.14 9.02
N PHE A 71 -4.84 8.17 8.60
CA PHE A 71 -4.53 9.35 9.42
C PHE A 71 -5.38 10.51 8.91
N ARG A 72 -6.38 10.88 9.68
CA ARG A 72 -7.33 11.93 9.30
C ARG A 72 -7.92 12.60 10.54
N SER A 73 -8.34 13.84 10.39
CA SER A 73 -9.16 14.47 11.41
C SER A 73 -10.60 13.95 11.32
N ASP A 74 -11.12 13.49 12.44
CA ASP A 74 -12.50 13.00 12.59
C ASP A 74 -13.02 13.36 14.00
N LEU A 75 -14.14 12.77 14.40
CA LEU A 75 -14.72 13.02 15.71
C LEU A 75 -13.83 12.57 16.89
N ASN A 76 -12.99 11.55 16.66
CA ASN A 76 -12.05 11.05 17.68
C ASN A 76 -10.73 11.84 17.71
N THR A 77 -10.31 12.38 16.58
CA THR A 77 -9.09 13.16 16.42
C THR A 77 -9.36 14.45 15.65
N PRO A 78 -10.16 15.41 16.23
CA PRO A 78 -10.69 16.54 15.45
C PRO A 78 -9.63 17.54 15.01
N HIS A 79 -8.45 17.54 15.63
CA HIS A 79 -7.37 18.49 15.34
C HIS A 79 -6.10 17.84 14.81
N LEU A 80 -6.17 16.59 14.36
CA LEU A 80 -4.99 15.89 13.87
C LEU A 80 -4.40 16.58 12.64
N LEU A 81 -5.26 16.94 11.68
CA LEU A 81 -4.87 17.65 10.46
C LEU A 81 -5.76 18.87 10.26
N SER A 82 -5.22 19.92 9.66
CA SER A 82 -5.99 21.10 9.29
C SER A 82 -6.93 20.85 8.11
N SER A 83 -6.63 19.84 7.30
CA SER A 83 -7.44 19.38 6.18
C SER A 83 -7.17 17.90 5.92
N ASN A 84 -8.20 17.13 5.59
CA ASN A 84 -8.05 15.73 5.19
C ASN A 84 -7.76 15.58 3.69
N ASP A 85 -7.57 16.67 2.98
CA ASP A 85 -7.21 16.66 1.57
C ASP A 85 -5.68 16.71 1.45
N ILE A 86 -5.07 15.58 1.18
CA ILE A 86 -3.61 15.42 1.14
C ILE A 86 -3.15 15.59 -0.30
N THR A 87 -2.29 16.57 -0.54
CA THR A 87 -1.91 16.98 -1.89
C THR A 87 -0.55 16.46 -2.35
N CYS A 88 0.36 16.20 -1.42
CA CYS A 88 1.73 15.77 -1.77
C CYS A 88 2.32 14.89 -0.68
N LEU A 89 3.32 14.08 -1.08
CA LEU A 89 4.05 13.16 -0.21
C LEU A 89 5.53 13.21 -0.54
N ALA A 90 6.38 13.09 0.49
CA ALA A 90 7.82 12.90 0.33
C ALA A 90 8.38 12.15 1.54
N GLU A 91 9.38 11.31 1.32
CA GLU A 91 10.10 10.64 2.40
C GLU A 91 11.49 11.25 2.52
N ASP A 92 11.97 11.46 3.76
CA ASP A 92 13.33 11.89 4.04
C ASP A 92 14.22 10.71 4.49
N ASN A 93 15.51 10.97 4.67
CA ASN A 93 16.47 9.95 5.11
C ASN A 93 16.41 9.67 6.62
N GLY A 94 15.62 10.45 7.38
CA GLY A 94 15.51 10.37 8.84
C GLY A 94 14.29 9.60 9.33
N HIS A 95 13.70 8.75 8.48
CA HIS A 95 12.47 7.99 8.77
C HIS A 95 11.24 8.87 9.00
N HIS A 96 11.16 9.99 8.31
CA HIS A 96 10.00 10.87 8.35
C HIS A 96 9.29 10.84 7.00
N LEU A 97 7.97 10.89 7.06
CA LEU A 97 7.13 11.14 5.90
C LEU A 97 6.62 12.59 5.98
N TRP A 98 6.90 13.36 4.95
CA TRP A 98 6.40 14.72 4.81
C TRP A 98 5.19 14.71 3.91
N PHE A 99 4.14 15.39 4.31
CA PHE A 99 2.94 15.48 3.48
C PHE A 99 2.31 16.85 3.61
N GLY A 100 1.78 17.33 2.50
CA GLY A 100 1.06 18.59 2.44
C GLY A 100 -0.43 18.37 2.38
N THR A 101 -1.17 19.27 3.00
CA THR A 101 -2.62 19.38 2.86
C THR A 101 -2.95 20.70 2.16
N LYS A 102 -4.23 20.93 1.86
CA LYS A 102 -4.67 22.23 1.35
C LYS A 102 -4.39 23.39 2.32
N ARG A 103 -4.16 23.13 3.60
CA ARG A 103 -4.03 24.15 4.65
C ARG A 103 -2.74 24.12 5.43
N GLY A 104 -1.83 23.19 5.17
CA GLY A 104 -0.59 23.13 5.92
C GLY A 104 0.33 21.99 5.52
N LEU A 105 1.55 22.05 6.04
CA LEU A 105 2.58 21.04 5.84
C LEU A 105 2.79 20.28 7.14
N TYR A 106 2.94 18.97 7.04
CA TYR A 106 3.07 18.08 8.17
C TYR A 106 4.25 17.14 8.01
N ARG A 107 4.75 16.67 9.13
CA ARG A 107 5.76 15.62 9.19
C ARG A 107 5.26 14.51 10.09
N LEU A 108 5.28 13.28 9.58
CA LEU A 108 4.98 12.07 10.32
C LEU A 108 6.28 11.33 10.64
N ASP A 109 6.49 11.03 11.93
CA ASP A 109 7.59 10.18 12.37
C ASP A 109 7.17 8.72 12.21
N LYS A 110 7.86 7.97 11.33
CA LYS A 110 7.50 6.56 11.06
C LYS A 110 7.86 5.61 12.20
N ALA A 111 8.67 6.03 13.17
CA ALA A 111 9.01 5.21 14.34
C ALA A 111 7.85 5.11 15.33
N ASN A 112 7.08 6.18 15.51
CA ASN A 112 5.99 6.25 16.49
C ASN A 112 4.66 6.77 15.91
N TYR A 113 4.61 7.09 14.62
CA TYR A 113 3.46 7.65 13.90
C TYR A 113 2.94 8.98 14.46
N GLN A 114 3.77 9.73 15.14
CA GLN A 114 3.42 11.07 15.58
C GLN A 114 3.47 12.04 14.40
N ILE A 115 2.44 12.89 14.33
CA ILE A 115 2.28 13.89 13.28
C ILE A 115 2.45 15.26 13.91
N ASN A 116 3.31 16.06 13.30
CA ASN A 116 3.56 17.45 13.73
C ASN A 116 3.36 18.40 12.56
N GLU A 117 2.64 19.47 12.78
CA GLU A 117 2.53 20.56 11.83
C GLU A 117 3.82 21.39 11.80
N ILE A 118 4.22 21.78 10.62
CA ILE A 118 5.43 22.56 10.40
C ILE A 118 5.12 24.06 10.45
#